data_48307946ef03000ab3362407c8cb28e4
#
_entry.id   48307946ef03000ab3362407c8cb28e4
#
_cell.length_a   1.000
_cell.length_b   1.000
_cell.length_c   1.000
_cell.angle_alpha   90.00
_cell.angle_beta   90.00
_cell.angle_gamma   90.00
#
_symmetry.space_group_name_H-M   'P 1'
#
loop_
_entity.id
_entity.type
_entity.pdbx_description
1 polymer ?
#
loop_
_entity_poly.entity_id
_entity_poly.type
_entity_poly.pdbx_seq_one_letter_code
_entity_poly.pdbx_strand_id
1 'polypeptide(L)'
;MSGGDIALRDSRRALPPGRWVLLGCAGFLLVALIASLAIGPVVIAPQRILGILYDALWGVRAQSGIDMRDAIVVLDIRLPRTILAAIVGATLAMAGAVLQGIFRNPLADPGLVGVSPGAALAAVAWIVFGAFALPFLPGVLFSYALPLAAFLGSLISTLLLHRLATV
;
A
#
# COMPACT_ATOMS: atom_id res chain seq x y z
N MET A 1 -8.60 15.11 61.80
CA MET A 1 -7.52 14.99 60.84
C MET A 1 -8.17 14.63 59.52
N SER A 2 -8.29 15.61 58.64
CA SER A 2 -8.99 15.56 57.37
C SER A 2 -8.18 14.75 56.37
N GLY A 3 -8.73 13.62 55.95
CA GLY A 3 -8.23 12.86 54.80
C GLY A 3 -8.53 13.61 53.51
N GLY A 4 -7.49 14.19 52.91
CA GLY A 4 -7.62 14.84 51.61
C GLY A 4 -8.05 13.86 50.56
N ASP A 5 -9.25 14.05 50.04
CA ASP A 5 -9.73 13.45 48.78
C ASP A 5 -8.82 13.93 47.65
N ILE A 6 -7.80 13.14 47.36
CA ILE A 6 -7.08 13.26 46.10
C ILE A 6 -8.08 12.81 45.03
N ALA A 7 -8.90 13.74 44.60
CA ALA A 7 -9.66 13.58 43.36
C ALA A 7 -8.65 13.39 42.23
N LEU A 8 -8.31 12.15 41.95
CA LEU A 8 -7.69 11.75 40.68
C LEU A 8 -8.64 12.21 39.60
N ARG A 9 -8.40 13.41 39.12
CA ARG A 9 -9.07 14.01 37.97
C ARG A 9 -8.73 13.12 36.79
N ASP A 10 -9.59 12.12 36.61
CA ASP A 10 -9.56 11.23 35.45
C ASP A 10 -9.70 12.10 34.20
N SER A 11 -8.56 12.60 33.75
CA SER A 11 -8.44 13.30 32.48
C SER A 11 -8.46 12.25 31.37
N ARG A 12 -9.50 11.43 31.33
CA ARG A 12 -9.88 10.71 30.13
C ARG A 12 -10.21 11.80 29.12
N ARG A 13 -9.21 12.22 28.36
CA ARG A 13 -9.46 12.95 27.12
C ARG A 13 -10.44 12.08 26.37
N ALA A 14 -11.70 12.51 26.32
CA ALA A 14 -12.74 11.82 25.58
C ALA A 14 -12.23 11.69 24.16
N LEU A 15 -11.83 10.47 23.78
CA LEU A 15 -11.44 10.19 22.41
C LEU A 15 -12.62 10.62 21.51
N PRO A 16 -12.37 11.31 20.43
CA PRO A 16 -13.43 11.70 19.53
C PRO A 16 -14.23 10.45 19.12
N PRO A 17 -15.56 10.53 19.01
CA PRO A 17 -16.37 9.38 18.63
C PRO A 17 -15.80 8.78 17.35
N GLY A 18 -15.71 7.45 17.27
CA GLY A 18 -14.98 6.72 16.21
C GLY A 18 -15.30 7.19 14.78
N ARG A 19 -16.52 7.71 14.57
CA ARG A 19 -16.92 8.32 13.29
C ARG A 19 -16.04 9.51 12.86
N TRP A 20 -15.59 10.34 13.78
CA TRP A 20 -14.72 11.48 13.47
C TRP A 20 -13.30 11.04 13.16
N VAL A 21 -12.83 9.98 13.81
CA VAL A 21 -11.54 9.36 13.49
C VAL A 21 -11.59 8.77 12.08
N LEU A 22 -12.65 8.03 11.75
CA LEU A 22 -12.85 7.46 10.41
C LEU A 22 -12.93 8.54 9.33
N LEU A 23 -13.69 9.61 9.58
CA LEU A 23 -13.78 10.74 8.65
C LEU A 23 -12.43 11.44 8.48
N GLY A 24 -11.68 11.62 9.55
CA GLY A 24 -10.31 12.15 9.50
C GLY A 24 -9.36 11.29 8.69
N CYS A 25 -9.37 9.97 8.91
CA CYS A 25 -8.56 9.01 8.14
C CYS A 25 -8.97 9.01 6.65
N ALA A 26 -10.27 9.01 6.36
CA ALA A 26 -10.77 9.06 4.97
C ALA A 26 -10.38 10.38 4.28
N GLY A 27 -10.48 11.51 4.97
CA GLY A 27 -10.04 12.80 4.47
C GLY A 27 -8.53 12.84 4.20
N PHE A 28 -7.74 12.32 5.15
CA PHE A 28 -6.29 12.20 4.98
C PHE A 28 -5.92 11.31 3.80
N LEU A 29 -6.57 10.16 3.64
CA LEU A 29 -6.37 9.27 2.49
C LEU A 29 -6.67 9.97 1.17
N LEU A 30 -7.80 10.70 1.09
CA LEU A 30 -8.16 11.46 -0.11
C LEU A 30 -7.08 12.51 -0.46
N VAL A 31 -6.62 13.27 0.53
CA VAL A 31 -5.54 14.25 0.34
C VAL A 31 -4.26 13.56 -0.11
N ALA A 32 -3.89 12.43 0.49
CA ALA A 32 -2.71 11.67 0.12
C ALA A 32 -2.78 11.14 -1.32
N LEU A 33 -3.95 10.65 -1.77
CA LEU A 33 -4.16 10.20 -3.14
C LEU A 33 -4.02 11.36 -4.15
N ILE A 34 -4.63 12.51 -3.85
CA ILE A 34 -4.50 13.72 -4.68
C ILE A 34 -3.05 14.19 -4.72
N ALA A 35 -2.37 14.24 -3.58
CA ALA A 35 -0.97 14.62 -3.49
C ALA A 35 -0.06 13.66 -4.29
N SER A 36 -0.33 12.36 -4.24
CA SER A 36 0.38 11.34 -5.02
C SER A 36 0.28 11.58 -6.53
N LEU A 37 -0.86 12.05 -7.01
CA LEU A 37 -1.05 12.41 -8.42
C LEU A 37 -0.38 13.75 -8.78
N ALA A 38 -0.40 14.72 -7.85
CA ALA A 38 0.12 16.06 -8.07
C ALA A 38 1.65 16.14 -7.98
N ILE A 39 2.24 15.46 -6.98
CA ILE A 39 3.67 15.53 -6.69
C ILE A 39 4.43 14.46 -7.47
N GLY A 40 5.43 14.87 -8.25
CA GLY A 40 6.26 13.94 -9.01
C GLY A 40 7.40 14.66 -9.76
N PRO A 41 8.28 13.91 -10.45
CA PRO A 41 9.44 14.47 -11.14
C PRO A 41 9.06 15.41 -12.31
N VAL A 42 7.85 15.26 -12.84
CA VAL A 42 7.28 16.19 -13.82
C VAL A 42 6.25 17.05 -13.10
N VAL A 43 6.48 18.37 -13.11
CA VAL A 43 5.56 19.32 -12.49
C VAL A 43 4.37 19.54 -13.42
N ILE A 44 3.20 19.10 -12.97
CA ILE A 44 1.93 19.26 -13.69
C ILE A 44 0.97 20.03 -12.77
N ALA A 45 0.39 21.11 -13.27
CA ALA A 45 -0.52 21.91 -12.49
C ALA A 45 -1.75 21.09 -12.04
N PRO A 46 -2.22 21.24 -10.79
CA PRO A 46 -3.34 20.46 -10.27
C PRO A 46 -4.62 20.57 -11.10
N GLN A 47 -4.91 21.76 -11.63
CA GLN A 47 -6.06 21.98 -12.52
C GLN A 47 -5.96 21.12 -13.79
N ARG A 48 -4.73 20.94 -14.31
CA ARG A 48 -4.49 20.13 -15.50
C ARG A 48 -4.67 18.64 -15.23
N ILE A 49 -4.26 18.19 -14.04
CA ILE A 49 -4.49 16.79 -13.62
C ILE A 49 -5.99 16.49 -13.55
N LEU A 50 -6.78 17.40 -12.97
CA LEU A 50 -8.23 17.26 -12.91
C LEU A 50 -8.85 17.23 -14.31
N GLY A 51 -8.38 18.09 -15.22
CA GLY A 51 -8.82 18.09 -16.62
C GLY A 51 -8.52 16.74 -17.31
N ILE A 52 -7.28 16.24 -17.17
CA ILE A 52 -6.88 14.95 -17.75
C ILE A 52 -7.74 13.80 -17.21
N LEU A 53 -7.99 13.78 -15.90
CA LEU A 53 -8.83 12.74 -15.28
C LEU A 53 -10.28 12.85 -15.75
N TYR A 54 -10.82 14.08 -15.87
CA TYR A 54 -12.16 14.31 -16.39
C TYR A 54 -12.28 13.84 -17.85
N ASP A 55 -11.35 14.25 -18.72
CA ASP A 55 -11.31 13.85 -20.12
C ASP A 55 -11.19 12.32 -20.29
N ALA A 56 -10.38 11.69 -19.45
CA ALA A 56 -10.22 10.24 -19.44
C ALA A 56 -11.51 9.48 -19.08
N LEU A 57 -12.32 10.02 -18.16
CA LEU A 57 -13.62 9.44 -17.80
C LEU A 57 -14.60 9.45 -18.99
N TRP A 58 -14.50 10.44 -19.86
CA TRP A 58 -15.35 10.59 -21.05
C TRP A 58 -14.70 9.99 -22.32
N GLY A 59 -13.59 9.28 -22.19
CA GLY A 59 -12.90 8.63 -23.30
C GLY A 59 -12.16 9.59 -24.23
N VAL A 60 -11.99 10.85 -23.84
CA VAL A 60 -11.23 11.86 -24.57
C VAL A 60 -9.76 11.72 -24.21
N ARG A 61 -8.89 11.46 -25.18
CA ARG A 61 -7.43 11.44 -24.97
C ARG A 61 -6.78 12.60 -25.73
N ALA A 62 -5.85 13.26 -25.07
CA ALA A 62 -5.01 14.26 -25.73
C ALA A 62 -4.24 13.64 -26.90
N GLN A 63 -4.32 14.27 -28.07
CA GLN A 63 -3.84 13.69 -29.33
C GLN A 63 -2.44 14.16 -29.72
N SER A 64 -1.90 15.21 -29.12
CA SER A 64 -0.57 15.74 -29.52
C SER A 64 0.07 16.66 -28.47
N GLY A 65 1.39 16.80 -28.57
CA GLY A 65 2.18 17.79 -27.84
C GLY A 65 2.32 17.56 -26.34
N ILE A 66 2.40 18.68 -25.59
CA ILE A 66 2.58 18.68 -24.12
C ILE A 66 1.39 17.99 -23.43
N ASP A 67 0.19 18.12 -23.98
CA ASP A 67 -1.02 17.53 -23.41
C ASP A 67 -0.98 16.01 -23.44
N MET A 68 -0.46 15.42 -24.51
CA MET A 68 -0.27 13.97 -24.61
C MET A 68 0.78 13.46 -23.60
N ARG A 69 1.88 14.18 -23.42
CA ARG A 69 2.93 13.84 -22.45
C ARG A 69 2.36 13.84 -21.02
N ASP A 70 1.66 14.90 -20.67
CA ASP A 70 1.09 15.04 -19.34
C ASP A 70 0.00 13.97 -19.09
N ALA A 71 -0.81 13.66 -20.10
CA ALA A 71 -1.80 12.59 -20.02
C ALA A 71 -1.16 11.20 -19.80
N ILE A 72 -0.07 10.88 -20.52
CA ILE A 72 0.68 9.63 -20.33
C ILE A 72 1.24 9.56 -18.89
N VAL A 73 1.86 10.65 -18.42
CA VAL A 73 2.44 10.68 -17.06
C VAL A 73 1.36 10.48 -16.00
N VAL A 74 0.21 11.11 -16.15
CA VAL A 74 -0.88 11.02 -15.16
C VAL A 74 -1.60 9.68 -15.25
N LEU A 75 -2.04 9.26 -16.44
CA LEU A 75 -2.92 8.10 -16.62
C LEU A 75 -2.16 6.78 -16.65
N ASP A 76 -0.99 6.73 -17.30
CA ASP A 76 -0.29 5.47 -17.52
C ASP A 76 0.82 5.21 -16.48
N ILE A 77 1.27 6.26 -15.75
CA ILE A 77 2.32 6.11 -14.73
C ILE A 77 1.79 6.39 -13.32
N ARG A 78 1.26 7.60 -13.07
CA ARG A 78 0.90 8.02 -11.70
C ARG A 78 -0.36 7.35 -11.20
N LEU A 79 -1.40 7.31 -12.00
CA LEU A 79 -2.70 6.77 -11.61
C LEU A 79 -2.62 5.28 -11.25
N PRO A 80 -2.06 4.39 -12.10
CA PRO A 80 -1.93 2.97 -11.75
C PRO A 80 -1.09 2.75 -10.49
N ARG A 81 0.00 3.49 -10.33
CA ARG A 81 0.87 3.41 -9.15
C ARG A 81 0.14 3.85 -7.88
N THR A 82 -0.66 4.91 -7.94
CA THR A 82 -1.44 5.42 -6.81
C THR A 82 -2.53 4.44 -6.42
N ILE A 83 -3.24 3.86 -7.40
CA ILE A 83 -4.26 2.83 -7.15
C ILE A 83 -3.61 1.59 -6.53
N LEU A 84 -2.50 1.12 -7.09
CA LEU A 84 -1.77 -0.03 -6.55
C LEU A 84 -1.34 0.20 -5.10
N ALA A 85 -0.79 1.38 -4.78
CA ALA A 85 -0.40 1.73 -3.42
C ALA A 85 -1.60 1.73 -2.46
N ALA A 86 -2.75 2.24 -2.89
CA ALA A 86 -3.99 2.21 -2.11
C ALA A 86 -4.46 0.77 -1.84
N ILE A 87 -4.44 -0.10 -2.85
CA ILE A 87 -4.82 -1.52 -2.72
C ILE A 87 -3.86 -2.24 -1.77
N VAL A 88 -2.55 -2.04 -1.92
CA VAL A 88 -1.54 -2.63 -1.02
C VAL A 88 -1.75 -2.17 0.42
N GLY A 89 -1.97 -0.87 0.63
CA GLY A 89 -2.24 -0.33 1.97
C GLY A 89 -3.53 -0.91 2.59
N ALA A 90 -4.59 -1.02 1.80
CA ALA A 90 -5.86 -1.60 2.25
C ALA A 90 -5.73 -3.09 2.62
N THR A 91 -5.05 -3.89 1.78
CA THR A 91 -4.83 -5.31 2.06
C THR A 91 -3.96 -5.52 3.29
N LEU A 92 -2.93 -4.70 3.47
CA LEU A 92 -2.07 -4.75 4.65
C LEU A 92 -2.82 -4.38 5.92
N ALA A 93 -3.66 -3.35 5.86
CA ALA A 93 -4.51 -2.95 6.98
C ALA A 93 -5.52 -4.04 7.37
N MET A 94 -6.15 -4.69 6.39
CA MET A 94 -7.05 -5.82 6.62
C MET A 94 -6.32 -7.01 7.24
N ALA A 95 -5.15 -7.38 6.73
CA ALA A 95 -4.32 -8.44 7.27
C ALA A 95 -3.92 -8.14 8.73
N GLY A 96 -3.52 -6.90 9.02
CA GLY A 96 -3.21 -6.45 10.37
C GLY A 96 -4.41 -6.58 11.31
N ALA A 97 -5.58 -6.11 10.91
CA ALA A 97 -6.80 -6.21 11.71
C ALA A 97 -7.19 -7.67 12.02
N VAL A 98 -7.07 -8.56 11.04
CA VAL A 98 -7.33 -10.00 11.22
C VAL A 98 -6.37 -10.62 12.23
N LEU A 99 -5.05 -10.34 12.08
CA LEU A 99 -4.05 -10.88 13.00
C LEU A 99 -4.23 -10.36 14.44
N GLN A 100 -4.52 -9.06 14.60
CA GLN A 100 -4.81 -8.48 15.90
C GLN A 100 -6.03 -9.14 16.56
N GLY A 101 -7.05 -9.48 15.76
CA GLY A 101 -8.23 -10.21 16.24
C GLY A 101 -7.93 -11.65 16.67
N ILE A 102 -7.15 -12.39 15.85
CA ILE A 102 -6.78 -13.78 16.14
C ILE A 102 -5.91 -13.87 17.40
N PHE A 103 -4.87 -13.04 17.47
CA PHE A 103 -3.94 -13.07 18.60
C PHE A 103 -4.44 -12.28 19.82
N ARG A 104 -5.56 -11.57 19.71
CA ARG A 104 -6.06 -10.64 20.75
C ARG A 104 -4.99 -9.70 21.27
N ASN A 105 -4.11 -9.30 20.40
CA ASN A 105 -2.96 -8.44 20.71
C ASN A 105 -2.89 -7.30 19.69
N PRO A 106 -3.01 -6.04 20.11
CA PRO A 106 -2.93 -4.88 19.20
C PRO A 106 -1.55 -4.68 18.58
N LEU A 107 -0.52 -5.37 19.08
CA LEU A 107 0.85 -5.33 18.53
C LEU A 107 1.10 -6.41 17.47
N ALA A 108 0.12 -7.23 17.14
CA ALA A 108 0.27 -8.24 16.09
C ALA A 108 0.39 -7.55 14.73
N ASP A 109 1.46 -7.87 14.00
CA ASP A 109 1.83 -7.30 12.71
C ASP A 109 2.07 -8.42 11.69
N PRO A 110 1.50 -8.34 10.47
CA PRO A 110 1.78 -9.29 9.40
C PRO A 110 3.26 -9.42 9.05
N GLY A 111 4.04 -8.35 9.22
CA GLY A 111 5.48 -8.35 8.99
C GLY A 111 6.26 -9.29 9.89
N LEU A 112 5.77 -9.51 11.13
CA LEU A 112 6.42 -10.40 12.11
C LEU A 112 6.24 -11.88 11.76
N VAL A 113 5.25 -12.23 10.96
CA VAL A 113 4.96 -13.62 10.54
C VAL A 113 5.85 -14.07 9.36
N GLY A 114 6.79 -13.23 8.93
CA GLY A 114 7.74 -13.58 7.88
C GLY A 114 7.27 -13.31 6.45
N VAL A 115 6.07 -12.74 6.26
CA VAL A 115 5.50 -12.42 4.94
C VAL A 115 6.39 -11.44 4.19
N SER A 116 6.69 -10.29 4.82
CA SER A 116 7.47 -9.21 4.19
C SER A 116 8.93 -9.59 3.92
N PRO A 117 9.70 -10.15 4.88
CA PRO A 117 11.07 -10.54 4.60
C PRO A 117 11.18 -11.68 3.59
N GLY A 118 10.24 -12.63 3.59
CA GLY A 118 10.19 -13.70 2.59
C GLY A 118 9.95 -13.17 1.18
N ALA A 119 9.02 -12.25 1.02
CA ALA A 119 8.76 -11.58 -0.26
C ALA A 119 9.98 -10.79 -0.74
N ALA A 120 10.61 -10.01 0.16
CA ALA A 120 11.79 -9.22 -0.18
C ALA A 120 12.98 -10.09 -0.61
N LEU A 121 13.25 -11.17 0.12
CA LEU A 121 14.33 -12.12 -0.22
C LEU A 121 14.11 -12.72 -1.61
N ALA A 122 12.91 -13.21 -1.89
CA ALA A 122 12.60 -13.82 -3.18
C ALA A 122 12.61 -12.80 -4.32
N ALA A 123 12.15 -11.57 -4.09
CA ALA A 123 12.23 -10.49 -5.07
C ALA A 123 13.68 -10.14 -5.40
N VAL A 124 14.55 -9.98 -4.39
CA VAL A 124 15.98 -9.73 -4.60
C VAL A 124 16.63 -10.90 -5.32
N ALA A 125 16.35 -12.14 -4.91
CA ALA A 125 16.85 -13.32 -5.58
C ALA A 125 16.45 -13.36 -7.06
N TRP A 126 15.19 -13.00 -7.37
CA TRP A 126 14.74 -12.90 -8.75
C TRP A 126 15.47 -11.79 -9.53
N ILE A 127 15.69 -10.64 -8.95
CA ILE A 127 16.40 -9.52 -9.60
C ILE A 127 17.85 -9.95 -9.93
N VAL A 128 18.52 -10.65 -9.01
CA VAL A 128 19.92 -11.07 -9.18
C VAL A 128 20.05 -12.25 -10.13
N PHE A 129 19.20 -13.27 -9.98
CA PHE A 129 19.35 -14.55 -10.68
C PHE A 129 18.33 -14.73 -11.82
N GLY A 130 17.31 -13.89 -11.94
CA GLY A 130 16.24 -14.05 -12.92
C GLY A 130 16.71 -14.01 -14.38
N ALA A 131 17.84 -13.35 -14.64
CA ALA A 131 18.44 -13.35 -15.96
C ALA A 131 18.79 -14.75 -16.47
N PHE A 132 19.12 -15.69 -15.58
CA PHE A 132 19.39 -17.09 -15.94
C PHE A 132 18.13 -17.86 -16.33
N ALA A 133 16.95 -17.37 -15.93
CA ALA A 133 15.66 -17.97 -16.26
C ALA A 133 15.10 -17.47 -17.62
N LEU A 134 15.64 -16.40 -18.18
CA LEU A 134 15.20 -15.80 -19.45
C LEU A 134 15.04 -16.81 -20.61
N PRO A 135 15.98 -17.75 -20.85
CA PRO A 135 15.86 -18.71 -21.95
C PRO A 135 14.71 -19.70 -21.79
N PHE A 136 14.22 -19.87 -20.56
CA PHE A 136 13.24 -20.92 -20.21
C PHE A 136 11.82 -20.38 -20.01
N LEU A 137 11.64 -19.04 -19.88
CA LEU A 137 10.35 -18.44 -19.63
C LEU A 137 9.82 -17.68 -20.86
N PRO A 138 8.54 -17.89 -21.23
CA PRO A 138 7.87 -17.03 -22.20
C PRO A 138 7.87 -15.57 -21.74
N GLY A 139 8.03 -14.61 -22.67
CA GLY A 139 8.15 -13.19 -22.35
C GLY A 139 7.01 -12.63 -21.50
N VAL A 140 5.79 -13.11 -21.69
CA VAL A 140 4.63 -12.74 -20.86
C VAL A 140 4.81 -13.18 -19.41
N LEU A 141 5.27 -14.42 -19.19
CA LEU A 141 5.48 -14.96 -17.87
C LEU A 141 6.65 -14.27 -17.14
N PHE A 142 7.67 -13.86 -17.91
CA PHE A 142 8.80 -13.11 -17.37
C PHE A 142 8.36 -11.77 -16.73
N SER A 143 7.39 -11.08 -17.36
CA SER A 143 6.86 -9.80 -16.83
C SER A 143 6.15 -9.95 -15.48
N TYR A 144 5.56 -11.11 -15.21
CA TYR A 144 4.90 -11.40 -13.94
C TYR A 144 5.77 -12.19 -12.94
N ALA A 145 6.98 -12.56 -13.34
CA ALA A 145 7.83 -13.43 -12.55
C ALA A 145 8.29 -12.79 -11.23
N LEU A 146 8.57 -11.48 -11.21
CA LEU A 146 8.94 -10.77 -9.99
C LEU A 146 7.81 -10.76 -8.93
N PRO A 147 6.56 -10.37 -9.25
CA PRO A 147 5.45 -10.49 -8.31
C PRO A 147 5.18 -11.93 -7.86
N LEU A 148 5.28 -12.90 -8.76
CA LEU A 148 5.10 -14.31 -8.43
C LEU A 148 6.20 -14.83 -7.50
N ALA A 149 7.46 -14.47 -7.75
CA ALA A 149 8.57 -14.82 -6.87
C ALA A 149 8.37 -14.24 -5.47
N ALA A 150 8.00 -12.96 -5.37
CA ALA A 150 7.71 -12.31 -4.09
C ALA A 150 6.56 -13.01 -3.34
N PHE A 151 5.48 -13.35 -4.04
CA PHE A 151 4.34 -14.07 -3.47
C PHE A 151 4.75 -15.46 -2.95
N LEU A 152 5.45 -16.25 -3.76
CA LEU A 152 5.92 -17.57 -3.36
C LEU A 152 6.92 -17.48 -2.20
N GLY A 153 7.81 -16.49 -2.21
CA GLY A 153 8.76 -16.28 -1.12
C GLY A 153 8.08 -15.94 0.20
N SER A 154 7.06 -15.11 0.18
CA SER A 154 6.26 -14.80 1.37
C SER A 154 5.54 -16.03 1.92
N LEU A 155 4.95 -16.83 1.04
CA LEU A 155 4.24 -18.05 1.39
C LEU A 155 5.19 -19.10 2.01
N ILE A 156 6.32 -19.36 1.35
CA ILE A 156 7.33 -20.31 1.83
C ILE A 156 7.87 -19.87 3.19
N SER A 157 8.25 -18.60 3.34
CA SER A 157 8.77 -18.06 4.60
C SER A 157 7.76 -18.23 5.74
N THR A 158 6.51 -17.88 5.50
CA THR A 158 5.44 -17.99 6.49
C THR A 158 5.19 -19.45 6.90
N LEU A 159 5.13 -20.36 5.92
CA LEU A 159 4.94 -21.80 6.19
C LEU A 159 6.13 -22.40 6.96
N LEU A 160 7.36 -21.99 6.62
CA LEU A 160 8.58 -22.41 7.33
C LEU A 160 8.53 -21.95 8.79
N LEU A 161 8.24 -20.67 9.03
CA LEU A 161 8.14 -20.14 10.40
C LEU A 161 7.01 -20.82 11.17
N HIS A 162 5.87 -21.05 10.54
CA HIS A 162 4.78 -21.78 11.18
C HIS A 162 5.19 -23.20 11.58
N ARG A 163 5.85 -23.92 10.70
CA ARG A 163 6.35 -25.27 10.99
C ARG A 163 7.36 -25.28 12.14
N LEU A 164 8.29 -24.32 12.14
CA LEU A 164 9.31 -24.22 13.21
C LEU A 164 8.71 -23.83 14.57
N ALA A 165 7.65 -23.05 14.58
CA ALA A 165 6.97 -22.62 15.81
C ALA A 165 6.06 -23.70 16.41
N THR A 166 5.71 -24.74 15.65
CA THR A 166 4.79 -25.81 16.09
C THR A 166 5.53 -27.11 16.47
N VAL A 167 6.86 -27.11 16.44
CA VAL A 167 7.71 -28.20 16.95
C VAL A 167 8.15 -27.89 18.37
#